data_95d8ef5241c922ae26c7f70121be02a6
#
_entry.id   95d8ef5241c922ae26c7f70121be02a6
#
_cell.length_a   1.000
_cell.length_b   1.000
_cell.length_c   1.000
_cell.angle_alpha   90.00
_cell.angle_beta   90.00
_cell.angle_gamma   90.00
#
_symmetry.space_group_name_H-M   'P 1'
#
loop_
_entity.id
_entity.type
_entity.pdbx_description
1 polymer ?
#
loop_
_entity_poly.entity_id
_entity_poly.type
_entity_poly.pdbx_seq_one_letter_code
_entity_poly.pdbx_strand_id
1 'polypeptide(L)'
;MIDDTNKRFYRRSDEFAICVNIGKKGYVTAESPDERNTIFQYIVYGKGKAGIMFTEDHIEFKERELVDLRKYVHEYVMSYASEDFFIIGFNTYDKYQKWDARLISSEETELDLRRYYDRVEPFTGKTFIICLDGKPIINDKKLKRYDYSQVVFGNSYKIDLNGGVLGLFVQC
;
A
#
# COMPACT_ATOMS: atom_id res chain seq x y z
N MET A 1 27.17 6.50 -11.89
CA MET A 1 26.27 6.51 -10.72
C MET A 1 24.85 6.41 -11.26
N ILE A 2 24.22 5.27 -11.12
CA ILE A 2 22.80 5.14 -11.49
C ILE A 2 22.06 5.95 -10.46
N ASP A 3 21.31 6.93 -10.92
CA ASP A 3 20.48 7.75 -10.05
C ASP A 3 19.35 6.88 -9.48
N ASP A 4 19.53 6.44 -8.24
CA ASP A 4 18.60 5.59 -7.49
C ASP A 4 17.40 6.38 -6.93
N THR A 5 17.16 7.60 -7.45
CA THR A 5 16.28 8.57 -6.82
C THR A 5 14.81 8.27 -6.92
N ASN A 6 14.37 7.51 -7.94
CA ASN A 6 12.96 7.19 -8.09
C ASN A 6 12.80 5.75 -8.59
N LYS A 7 12.41 4.86 -7.70
CA LYS A 7 12.12 3.46 -8.03
C LYS A 7 10.63 3.24 -8.09
N ARG A 8 10.16 2.71 -9.19
CA ARG A 8 8.79 2.25 -9.35
C ARG A 8 8.81 0.75 -9.61
N PHE A 9 8.08 0.02 -8.79
CA PHE A 9 7.84 -1.39 -8.95
C PHE A 9 6.34 -1.63 -9.13
N TYR A 10 5.96 -2.47 -10.08
CA TYR A 10 4.57 -2.73 -10.40
C TYR A 10 4.31 -4.22 -10.47
N ARG A 11 3.30 -4.70 -9.74
CA ARG A 11 2.75 -6.05 -9.88
C ARG A 11 1.27 -5.98 -10.19
N ARG A 12 0.87 -6.76 -11.18
CA ARG A 12 -0.53 -6.90 -11.58
C ARG A 12 -0.92 -8.38 -11.53
N SER A 13 -2.10 -8.65 -10.96
CA SER A 13 -2.82 -9.90 -11.10
C SER A 13 -4.17 -9.61 -11.75
N ASP A 14 -4.96 -10.64 -12.04
CA ASP A 14 -6.32 -10.46 -12.60
C ASP A 14 -7.27 -9.76 -11.62
N GLU A 15 -6.90 -9.63 -10.35
CA GLU A 15 -7.76 -9.16 -9.30
C GLU A 15 -7.32 -7.84 -8.67
N PHE A 16 -6.05 -7.51 -8.72
CA PHE A 16 -5.51 -6.26 -8.16
C PHE A 16 -4.17 -5.88 -8.80
N ALA A 17 -3.85 -4.61 -8.68
CA ALA A 17 -2.54 -4.10 -9.01
C ALA A 17 -1.90 -3.42 -7.79
N ILE A 18 -0.64 -3.68 -7.59
CA ILE A 18 0.17 -3.03 -6.55
C ILE A 18 1.30 -2.26 -7.23
N CYS A 19 1.46 -1.02 -6.87
CA CYS A 19 2.54 -0.16 -7.31
C CYS A 19 3.33 0.34 -6.11
N VAL A 20 4.62 0.12 -6.12
CA VAL A 20 5.54 0.66 -5.12
C VAL A 20 6.27 1.84 -5.72
N ASN A 21 6.18 2.98 -5.06
CA ASN A 21 6.88 4.20 -5.44
C ASN A 21 7.80 4.65 -4.30
N ILE A 22 9.07 4.79 -4.61
CA ILE A 22 10.08 5.36 -3.71
C ILE A 22 10.71 6.53 -4.43
N GLY A 23 10.78 7.68 -3.78
CA GLY A 23 11.33 8.87 -4.42
C GLY A 23 11.80 9.93 -3.45
N LYS A 24 12.30 11.02 -4.04
CA LYS A 24 12.89 12.14 -3.33
C LYS A 24 11.93 13.32 -3.24
N LYS A 25 12.15 14.16 -2.25
CA LYS A 25 11.51 15.46 -2.13
C LYS A 25 11.55 16.22 -3.47
N GLY A 26 10.44 16.87 -3.80
CA GLY A 26 10.28 17.62 -5.04
C GLY A 26 9.85 16.78 -6.24
N TYR A 27 9.71 15.46 -6.08
CA TYR A 27 9.19 14.62 -7.15
C TYR A 27 7.73 14.98 -7.47
N VAL A 28 7.47 15.13 -8.75
CA VAL A 28 6.13 15.46 -9.28
C VAL A 28 5.73 14.42 -10.29
N THR A 29 4.50 13.93 -10.18
CA THR A 29 3.87 13.08 -11.21
C THR A 29 2.59 13.73 -11.70
N ALA A 30 2.25 13.47 -12.96
CA ALA A 30 0.94 13.77 -13.52
C ALA A 30 0.40 12.49 -14.14
N GLU A 31 -0.81 12.11 -13.79
CA GLU A 31 -1.47 10.89 -14.27
C GLU A 31 -2.82 11.23 -14.89
N SER A 32 -3.05 10.74 -16.11
CA SER A 32 -4.37 10.79 -16.74
C SER A 32 -5.30 9.73 -16.12
N PRO A 33 -6.62 9.88 -16.25
CA PRO A 33 -7.57 8.85 -15.80
C PRO A 33 -7.29 7.47 -16.39
N ASP A 34 -6.91 7.42 -17.67
CA ASP A 34 -6.66 6.17 -18.40
C ASP A 34 -5.34 5.49 -18.01
N GLU A 35 -4.38 6.26 -17.49
CA GLU A 35 -3.07 5.78 -17.07
C GLU A 35 -3.00 5.45 -15.57
N ARG A 36 -4.05 5.78 -14.82
CA ARG A 36 -4.03 5.62 -13.38
C ARG A 36 -4.03 4.16 -12.96
N ASN A 37 -2.96 3.79 -12.28
CA ASN A 37 -2.75 2.45 -11.78
C ASN A 37 -3.03 2.30 -10.29
N THR A 38 -3.32 3.39 -9.58
CA THR A 38 -3.52 3.37 -8.13
C THR A 38 -4.67 4.25 -7.70
N ILE A 39 -5.62 3.66 -6.98
CA ILE A 39 -6.80 4.37 -6.42
C ILE A 39 -6.61 4.62 -4.92
N PHE A 40 -5.92 3.73 -4.23
CA PHE A 40 -5.56 3.86 -2.83
C PHE A 40 -4.05 3.92 -2.70
N GLN A 41 -3.56 4.79 -1.83
CA GLN A 41 -2.13 4.94 -1.57
C GLN A 41 -1.87 4.86 -0.06
N TYR A 42 -1.10 3.88 0.36
CA TYR A 42 -0.60 3.80 1.72
C TYR A 42 0.78 4.44 1.82
N ILE A 43 0.90 5.43 2.67
CA ILE A 43 2.12 6.19 2.86
C ILE A 43 2.96 5.51 3.93
N VAL A 44 3.97 4.76 3.53
CA VAL A 44 4.88 4.10 4.47
C VAL A 44 5.70 5.14 5.22
N TYR A 45 6.27 6.12 4.49
CA TYR A 45 6.86 7.33 5.03
C TYR A 45 6.82 8.46 4.01
N GLY A 46 7.00 9.70 4.49
CA GLY A 46 7.01 10.90 3.69
C GLY A 46 5.72 11.70 3.75
N LYS A 47 5.73 12.85 3.11
CA LYS A 47 4.59 13.77 3.00
C LYS A 47 4.45 14.33 1.61
N GLY A 48 3.25 14.70 1.26
CA GLY A 48 2.97 15.32 -0.02
C GLY A 48 1.51 15.67 -0.19
N LYS A 49 1.14 15.91 -1.43
CA LYS A 49 -0.23 16.16 -1.82
C LYS A 49 -0.53 15.56 -3.19
N ALA A 50 -1.78 15.18 -3.40
CA ALA A 50 -2.30 14.78 -4.69
C ALA A 50 -3.64 15.46 -4.92
N GLY A 51 -3.88 15.97 -6.12
CA GLY A 51 -5.11 16.67 -6.43
C GLY A 51 -5.31 16.91 -7.92
N ILE A 52 -6.43 17.51 -8.27
CA ILE A 52 -6.76 17.83 -9.65
C ILE A 52 -5.78 18.88 -10.18
N MET A 53 -5.16 18.56 -11.31
CA MET A 53 -4.17 19.42 -11.95
C MET A 53 -4.74 20.82 -12.23
N PHE A 54 -3.96 21.86 -11.87
CA PHE A 54 -4.32 23.27 -12.03
C PHE A 54 -5.50 23.77 -11.19
N THR A 55 -5.87 23.05 -10.13
CA THR A 55 -6.90 23.49 -9.18
C THR A 55 -6.35 23.50 -7.75
N GLU A 56 -7.16 24.05 -6.83
CA GLU A 56 -6.86 24.00 -5.41
C GLU A 56 -7.43 22.73 -4.72
N ASP A 57 -8.16 21.89 -5.46
CA ASP A 57 -8.69 20.63 -4.92
C ASP A 57 -7.58 19.59 -4.83
N HIS A 58 -7.12 19.36 -3.62
CA HIS A 58 -6.09 18.38 -3.32
C HIS A 58 -6.32 17.69 -1.97
N ILE A 59 -5.72 16.52 -1.82
CA ILE A 59 -5.60 15.79 -0.55
C ILE A 59 -4.13 15.88 -0.13
N GLU A 60 -3.89 16.32 1.10
CA GLU A 60 -2.59 16.18 1.75
C GLU A 60 -2.46 14.77 2.32
N PHE A 61 -1.27 14.23 2.25
CA PHE A 61 -0.95 12.92 2.82
C PHE A 61 0.36 12.95 3.58
N LYS A 62 0.42 12.14 4.62
CA LYS A 62 1.56 12.00 5.51
C LYS A 62 1.77 10.55 5.91
N GLU A 63 2.88 10.32 6.58
CA GLU A 63 3.28 8.98 7.04
C GLU A 63 2.18 8.22 7.76
N ARG A 64 2.05 6.94 7.45
CA ARG A 64 1.11 5.98 8.04
C ARG A 64 -0.36 6.23 7.69
N GLU A 65 -0.63 7.01 6.69
CA GLU A 65 -1.99 7.22 6.18
C GLU A 65 -2.30 6.35 4.96
N LEU A 66 -3.54 5.91 4.89
CA LEU A 66 -4.14 5.37 3.68
C LEU A 66 -4.97 6.47 3.02
N VAL A 67 -4.55 6.88 1.83
CA VAL A 67 -5.21 7.93 1.06
C VAL A 67 -6.13 7.32 0.02
N ASP A 68 -7.38 7.76 -0.01
CA ASP A 68 -8.40 7.35 -0.95
C ASP A 68 -8.51 8.38 -2.08
N LEU A 69 -8.09 8.00 -3.27
CA LEU A 69 -8.13 8.86 -4.47
C LEU A 69 -9.34 8.60 -5.37
N ARG A 70 -10.35 7.84 -4.91
CA ARG A 70 -11.52 7.49 -5.74
C ARG A 70 -12.27 8.71 -6.26
N LYS A 71 -12.31 9.80 -5.50
CA LYS A 71 -12.95 11.04 -5.96
C LYS A 71 -12.30 11.64 -7.22
N TYR A 72 -11.05 11.27 -7.48
CA TYR A 72 -10.29 11.77 -8.63
C TYR A 72 -10.16 10.76 -9.77
N VAL A 73 -10.91 9.67 -9.75
CA VAL A 73 -10.72 8.54 -10.69
C VAL A 73 -10.90 8.94 -12.16
N HIS A 74 -11.67 10.00 -12.43
CA HIS A 74 -11.93 10.53 -13.77
C HIS A 74 -11.17 11.82 -14.10
N GLU A 75 -10.26 12.24 -13.21
CA GLU A 75 -9.57 13.52 -13.31
C GLU A 75 -8.08 13.35 -13.63
N TYR A 76 -7.48 14.39 -14.19
CA TYR A 76 -6.02 14.49 -14.28
C TYR A 76 -5.47 14.85 -12.90
N VAL A 77 -4.72 13.96 -12.30
CA VAL A 77 -4.15 14.15 -10.96
C VAL A 77 -2.69 14.48 -11.04
N MET A 78 -2.30 15.52 -10.34
CA MET A 78 -0.91 15.86 -10.08
C MET A 78 -0.57 15.52 -8.62
N SER A 79 0.52 14.83 -8.42
CA SER A 79 1.06 14.53 -7.09
C SER A 79 2.41 15.20 -6.90
N TYR A 80 2.63 15.73 -5.72
CA TYR A 80 3.86 16.41 -5.32
C TYR A 80 4.36 15.87 -3.99
N ALA A 81 5.62 15.49 -3.91
CA ALA A 81 6.27 15.04 -2.70
C ALA A 81 7.01 16.20 -2.00
N SER A 82 6.59 16.54 -0.80
CA SER A 82 7.24 17.57 0.04
C SER A 82 8.40 17.04 0.88
N GLU A 83 8.54 15.72 0.99
CA GLU A 83 9.64 14.99 1.64
C GLU A 83 10.04 13.79 0.78
N ASP A 84 11.14 13.13 1.12
CA ASP A 84 11.45 11.81 0.59
C ASP A 84 10.33 10.84 0.97
N PHE A 85 9.94 9.93 0.08
CA PHE A 85 8.74 9.14 0.27
C PHE A 85 8.90 7.67 -0.12
N PHE A 86 8.05 6.84 0.51
CA PHE A 86 7.79 5.46 0.13
C PHE A 86 6.28 5.23 0.19
N ILE A 87 5.67 4.95 -0.95
CA ILE A 87 4.23 4.81 -1.11
C ILE A 87 3.91 3.46 -1.74
N ILE A 88 2.92 2.77 -1.20
CA ILE A 88 2.31 1.58 -1.79
C ILE A 88 0.95 1.97 -2.35
N GLY A 89 0.82 1.96 -3.65
CA GLY A 89 -0.44 2.20 -4.33
C GLY A 89 -1.16 0.91 -4.68
N PHE A 90 -2.49 0.94 -4.57
CA PHE A 90 -3.36 -0.16 -4.94
C PHE A 90 -4.36 0.28 -5.98
N ASN A 91 -4.60 -0.57 -6.96
CA ASN A 91 -5.76 -0.49 -7.82
C ASN A 91 -6.55 -1.77 -7.66
N THR A 92 -7.83 -1.66 -7.37
CA THR A 92 -8.76 -2.78 -7.45
C THR A 92 -9.58 -2.61 -8.70
N TYR A 93 -9.87 -3.72 -9.38
CA TYR A 93 -10.81 -3.69 -10.50
C TYR A 93 -12.25 -3.44 -10.03
N ASP A 94 -12.50 -3.63 -8.74
CA ASP A 94 -13.74 -3.24 -8.09
C ASP A 94 -13.56 -1.89 -7.38
N LYS A 95 -14.00 -0.81 -8.04
CA LYS A 95 -13.92 0.57 -7.52
C LYS A 95 -14.78 0.85 -6.29
N TYR A 96 -15.61 -0.07 -5.88
CA TYR A 96 -16.52 0.10 -4.74
C TYR A 96 -15.96 -0.44 -3.42
N GLN A 97 -14.89 -1.23 -3.47
CA GLN A 97 -14.28 -1.78 -2.28
C GLN A 97 -13.36 -0.76 -1.58
N LYS A 98 -13.30 -0.87 -0.28
CA LYS A 98 -12.36 -0.09 0.54
C LYS A 98 -11.13 -0.94 0.84
N TRP A 99 -10.05 -0.27 1.08
CA TRP A 99 -8.84 -0.88 1.64
C TRP A 99 -8.58 -0.31 3.03
N ASP A 100 -8.08 -1.14 3.91
CA ASP A 100 -7.43 -0.77 5.14
C ASP A 100 -5.97 -1.23 5.11
N ALA A 101 -5.06 -0.45 5.69
CA ALA A 101 -3.64 -0.74 5.62
C ALA A 101 -2.93 -0.29 6.89
N ARG A 102 -1.98 -1.12 7.33
CA ARG A 102 -1.06 -0.79 8.43
C ARG A 102 0.27 -1.52 8.30
N LEU A 103 1.27 -1.07 9.02
CA LEU A 103 2.47 -1.87 9.24
C LEU A 103 2.24 -2.86 10.39
N ILE A 104 2.84 -4.04 10.26
CA ILE A 104 2.87 -5.02 11.34
C ILE A 104 3.89 -4.54 12.39
N SER A 105 3.44 -4.46 13.65
CA SER A 105 4.28 -4.05 14.77
C SER A 105 5.37 -5.09 15.03
N SER A 106 6.54 -4.64 15.48
CA SER A 106 7.65 -5.52 15.88
C SER A 106 7.31 -6.44 17.07
N GLU A 107 6.28 -6.11 17.82
CA GLU A 107 5.79 -6.91 18.95
C GLU A 107 4.80 -8.01 18.50
N GLU A 108 4.29 -7.93 17.28
CA GLU A 108 3.37 -8.92 16.75
C GLU A 108 4.15 -10.16 16.27
N THR A 109 3.93 -11.29 16.91
CA THR A 109 4.51 -12.58 16.54
C THR A 109 3.48 -13.53 15.90
N GLU A 110 2.20 -13.15 15.95
CA GLU A 110 1.09 -13.91 15.39
C GLU A 110 0.03 -12.96 14.85
N LEU A 111 -0.49 -13.24 13.67
CA LEU A 111 -1.61 -12.53 13.06
C LEU A 111 -2.84 -13.43 13.01
N ASP A 112 -3.91 -13.01 13.67
CA ASP A 112 -5.25 -13.56 13.54
C ASP A 112 -6.22 -12.42 13.20
N LEU A 113 -6.77 -12.43 12.01
CA LEU A 113 -7.65 -11.35 11.52
C LEU A 113 -8.91 -11.20 12.35
N ARG A 114 -9.41 -12.25 12.99
CA ARG A 114 -10.57 -12.18 13.89
C ARG A 114 -10.30 -11.30 15.09
N ARG A 115 -9.11 -11.40 15.67
CA ARG A 115 -8.69 -10.57 16.81
C ARG A 115 -8.49 -9.13 16.38
N TYR A 116 -7.98 -8.94 15.18
CA TYR A 116 -7.65 -7.62 14.68
C TYR A 116 -8.88 -6.79 14.31
N TYR A 117 -9.90 -7.43 13.73
CA TYR A 117 -11.11 -6.74 13.28
C TYR A 117 -12.32 -6.92 14.19
N ASP A 118 -12.18 -7.61 15.32
CA ASP A 118 -13.28 -7.95 16.22
C ASP A 118 -14.51 -8.49 15.47
N ARG A 119 -14.26 -9.33 14.47
CA ARG A 119 -15.28 -9.94 13.61
C ARG A 119 -15.36 -11.44 13.84
N VAL A 120 -16.59 -11.94 13.93
CA VAL A 120 -16.89 -13.37 14.05
C VAL A 120 -17.18 -14.00 12.67
N GLU A 121 -17.65 -13.19 11.75
CA GLU A 121 -18.06 -13.61 10.40
C GLU A 121 -16.87 -13.69 9.43
N PRO A 122 -16.88 -14.64 8.48
CA PRO A 122 -15.86 -14.69 7.44
C PRO A 122 -15.80 -13.40 6.65
N PHE A 123 -14.59 -12.98 6.41
CA PHE A 123 -14.28 -11.81 5.65
C PHE A 123 -14.34 -12.14 4.15
N THR A 124 -15.14 -11.43 3.39
CA THR A 124 -15.28 -11.70 1.95
C THR A 124 -14.21 -10.99 1.11
N GLY A 125 -13.52 -10.00 1.69
CA GLY A 125 -12.45 -9.27 1.04
C GLY A 125 -11.12 -10.02 1.04
N LYS A 126 -10.20 -9.56 0.21
CA LYS A 126 -8.85 -10.12 0.12
C LYS A 126 -7.93 -9.43 1.12
N THR A 127 -7.05 -10.20 1.70
CA THR A 127 -6.08 -9.71 2.67
C THR A 127 -4.70 -10.20 2.27
N PHE A 128 -3.74 -9.27 2.27
CA PHE A 128 -2.37 -9.54 1.87
C PHE A 128 -1.39 -9.04 2.93
N ILE A 129 -0.32 -9.80 3.13
CA ILE A 129 0.88 -9.34 3.80
C ILE A 129 1.95 -9.13 2.74
N ILE A 130 2.58 -7.96 2.74
CA ILE A 130 3.58 -7.58 1.75
C ILE A 130 4.89 -7.27 2.46
N CYS A 131 5.99 -7.84 1.99
CA CYS A 131 7.32 -7.49 2.45
C CYS A 131 7.75 -6.14 1.86
N LEU A 132 7.90 -5.14 2.70
CA LEU A 132 8.33 -3.81 2.31
C LEU A 132 9.84 -3.63 2.41
N ASP A 133 10.46 -4.31 3.35
CA ASP A 133 11.92 -4.32 3.52
C ASP A 133 12.40 -5.55 4.29
N GLY A 134 13.71 -5.87 4.15
CA GLY A 134 14.34 -6.96 4.86
C GLY A 134 13.96 -8.36 4.34
N LYS A 135 13.95 -9.34 5.24
CA LYS A 135 13.67 -10.75 4.94
C LYS A 135 12.80 -11.37 6.03
N PRO A 136 11.60 -10.86 6.28
CA PRO A 136 10.69 -11.39 7.27
C PRO A 136 10.24 -12.82 6.92
N ILE A 137 9.75 -13.54 7.93
CA ILE A 137 9.30 -14.93 7.82
C ILE A 137 7.84 -15.01 8.23
N ILE A 138 7.03 -15.66 7.41
CA ILE A 138 5.63 -15.97 7.70
C ILE A 138 5.43 -17.47 7.56
N ASN A 139 5.00 -18.14 8.66
CA ASN A 139 4.81 -19.60 8.69
C ASN A 139 6.02 -20.34 8.06
N ASP A 140 7.23 -20.04 8.55
CA ASP A 140 8.50 -20.61 8.08
C ASP A 140 8.90 -20.25 6.64
N LYS A 141 8.06 -19.49 5.91
CA LYS A 141 8.39 -18.98 4.58
C LYS A 141 9.06 -17.62 4.67
N LYS A 142 10.29 -17.54 4.21
CA LYS A 142 11.05 -16.28 4.11
C LYS A 142 10.57 -15.47 2.90
N LEU A 143 10.19 -14.22 3.12
CA LEU A 143 9.79 -13.30 2.07
C LEU A 143 10.98 -12.43 1.62
N LYS A 144 11.03 -12.16 0.34
CA LYS A 144 11.90 -11.14 -0.26
C LYS A 144 11.14 -9.83 -0.35
N ARG A 145 11.86 -8.72 -0.53
CA ARG A 145 11.25 -7.39 -0.74
C ARG A 145 10.22 -7.46 -1.87
N TYR A 146 9.02 -6.95 -1.59
CA TYR A 146 7.84 -6.92 -2.46
C TYR A 146 7.19 -8.28 -2.75
N ASP A 147 7.65 -9.36 -2.13
CA ASP A 147 6.86 -10.58 -2.08
C ASP A 147 5.60 -10.34 -1.23
N TYR A 148 4.52 -10.98 -1.61
CA TYR A 148 3.28 -10.94 -0.85
C TYR A 148 2.77 -12.36 -0.55
N SER A 149 2.00 -12.46 0.51
CA SER A 149 1.26 -13.67 0.87
C SER A 149 -0.19 -13.30 1.12
N GLN A 150 -1.09 -13.99 0.46
CA GLN A 150 -2.51 -13.86 0.78
C GLN A 150 -2.77 -14.55 2.13
N VAL A 151 -3.50 -13.87 3.00
CA VAL A 151 -3.92 -14.41 4.28
C VAL A 151 -5.43 -14.66 4.29
N VAL A 152 -5.84 -15.74 4.91
CA VAL A 152 -7.23 -16.17 4.95
C VAL A 152 -7.81 -15.90 6.33
N PHE A 153 -9.01 -15.32 6.37
CA PHE A 153 -9.74 -15.08 7.61
C PHE A 153 -9.94 -16.39 8.38
N GLY A 154 -9.65 -16.34 9.67
CA GLY A 154 -9.80 -17.51 10.56
C GLY A 154 -8.53 -18.35 10.72
N ASN A 155 -7.52 -18.17 9.87
CA ASN A 155 -6.22 -18.80 10.05
C ASN A 155 -5.31 -17.92 10.89
N SER A 156 -4.42 -18.56 11.66
CA SER A 156 -3.33 -17.89 12.37
C SER A 156 -2.03 -18.00 11.59
N TYR A 157 -1.28 -16.91 11.55
CA TYR A 157 -0.01 -16.81 10.86
C TYR A 157 1.06 -16.43 11.86
N LYS A 158 2.10 -17.26 11.98
CA LYS A 158 3.29 -16.90 12.75
C LYS A 158 4.12 -15.90 11.96
N ILE A 159 4.55 -14.85 12.64
CA ILE A 159 5.31 -13.76 12.05
C ILE A 159 6.62 -13.59 12.81
N ASP A 160 7.70 -13.54 12.06
CA ASP A 160 9.01 -13.09 12.53
C ASP A 160 9.50 -12.03 11.55
N LEU A 161 9.57 -10.79 12.00
CA LEU A 161 10.03 -9.68 11.15
C LEU A 161 11.51 -9.80 10.80
N ASN A 162 12.31 -10.47 11.64
CA ASN A 162 13.75 -10.65 11.40
C ASN A 162 14.44 -9.33 10.96
N GLY A 163 14.10 -8.23 11.64
CA GLY A 163 14.56 -6.89 11.30
C GLY A 163 13.95 -6.27 10.03
N GLY A 164 13.01 -6.96 9.40
CA GLY A 164 12.31 -6.47 8.21
C GLY A 164 11.04 -5.70 8.53
N VAL A 165 10.34 -5.28 7.48
CA VAL A 165 9.09 -4.54 7.55
C VAL A 165 8.03 -5.23 6.72
N LEU A 166 6.88 -5.50 7.34
CA LEU A 166 5.69 -6.07 6.70
C LEU A 166 4.54 -5.07 6.75
N GLY A 167 3.83 -4.95 5.65
CA GLY A 167 2.55 -4.26 5.57
C GLY A 167 1.40 -5.25 5.51
N LEU A 168 0.33 -4.97 6.24
CA LEU A 168 -0.96 -5.66 6.16
C LEU A 168 -1.94 -4.80 5.38
N PHE A 169 -2.54 -5.37 4.35
CA PHE A 169 -3.48 -4.69 3.46
C PHE A 169 -4.75 -5.52 3.34
N VAL A 170 -5.87 -4.91 3.67
CA VAL A 170 -7.15 -5.58 3.78
C VAL A 170 -8.16 -4.90 2.87
N GLN A 171 -8.76 -5.68 1.98
CA GLN A 171 -9.87 -5.26 1.14
C GLN A 171 -11.18 -5.49 1.88
N CYS A 172 -11.92 -4.43 2.14
CA CYS A 172 -13.19 -4.47 2.88
C CYS A 172 -14.41 -4.29 1.96
#